data_0e8f1238f99c33826e1dcaf3e8f5bcfa
#
_entry.id   0e8f1238f99c33826e1dcaf3e8f5bcfa
#
_cell.length_a   1.000
_cell.length_b   1.000
_cell.length_c   1.000
_cell.angle_alpha   90.00
_cell.angle_beta   90.00
_cell.angle_gamma   90.00
#
_symmetry.space_group_name_H-M   'P 1'
#
loop_
_entity.id
_entity.type
_entity.pdbx_description
1 polymer ?
#
loop_
_entity_poly.entity_id
_entity_poly.type
_entity_poly.pdbx_seq_one_letter_code
_entity_poly.pdbx_strand_id
1 'polypeptide(L)'
;LRKRMVTQVVLSDEERSELVSECELIRELSNWLHTLNRRPGLSEIDASLSTLRPNTEAIERCIGYSQDGYQRNVISKNENYELVAICWSPGQETPIHDHVGSDCAFLIVSGTCTETVFETNDEGLATPILSREYKPGGICAAEEADIHRISNESNENLINLHVYTPPLRDFKIYSPAESD
;
A
#
# COMPACT_ATOMS: atom_id res chain seq x y z
N LEU A 1 -17.12 1.10 15.35
CA LEU A 1 -15.86 0.35 15.40
C LEU A 1 -15.24 0.39 14.00
N ARG A 2 -14.05 1.03 13.86
CA ARG A 2 -13.32 1.01 12.59
C ARG A 2 -12.78 -0.41 12.35
N LYS A 3 -12.96 -0.91 11.13
CA LYS A 3 -12.53 -2.24 10.75
C LYS A 3 -11.04 -2.22 10.41
N ARG A 4 -10.22 -2.82 11.27
CA ARG A 4 -8.75 -2.89 11.15
C ARG A 4 -8.22 -4.25 10.71
N MET A 5 -9.12 -5.17 10.39
CA MET A 5 -8.72 -6.49 9.91
C MET A 5 -8.19 -6.37 8.47
N VAL A 6 -7.22 -7.21 8.15
CA VAL A 6 -6.69 -7.33 6.79
C VAL A 6 -7.10 -8.67 6.20
N THR A 7 -7.57 -8.64 4.96
CA THR A 7 -7.78 -9.82 4.13
C THR A 7 -6.69 -9.85 3.07
N GLN A 8 -6.04 -10.97 2.88
CA GLN A 8 -5.03 -11.14 1.84
C GLN A 8 -5.47 -12.18 0.83
N VAL A 9 -5.41 -11.79 -0.44
CA VAL A 9 -5.69 -12.64 -1.60
C VAL A 9 -4.48 -12.61 -2.52
N VAL A 10 -4.02 -13.76 -2.96
CA VAL A 10 -3.00 -13.85 -4.02
C VAL A 10 -3.75 -14.04 -5.33
N LEU A 11 -3.48 -13.18 -6.33
CA LEU A 11 -4.11 -13.30 -7.64
C LEU A 11 -3.79 -14.67 -8.25
N SER A 12 -4.79 -15.26 -8.90
CA SER A 12 -4.58 -16.44 -9.73
C SER A 12 -3.67 -16.11 -10.92
N ASP A 13 -3.07 -17.12 -11.54
CA ASP A 13 -2.25 -16.93 -12.75
C ASP A 13 -3.06 -16.29 -13.89
N GLU A 14 -4.34 -16.63 -13.99
CA GLU A 14 -5.24 -16.05 -15.00
C GLU A 14 -5.52 -14.57 -14.72
N GLU A 15 -5.90 -14.20 -13.50
CA GLU A 15 -6.14 -12.82 -13.08
C GLU A 15 -4.89 -11.95 -13.27
N ARG A 16 -3.73 -12.46 -12.85
CA ARG A 16 -2.45 -11.77 -13.03
C ARG A 16 -2.11 -11.58 -14.52
N SER A 17 -2.28 -12.61 -15.34
CA SER A 17 -2.03 -12.54 -16.78
C SER A 17 -2.92 -11.52 -17.47
N GLU A 18 -4.19 -11.48 -17.12
CA GLU A 18 -5.14 -10.48 -17.62
C GLU A 18 -4.70 -9.08 -17.21
N LEU A 19 -4.41 -8.86 -15.94
CA LEU A 19 -3.99 -7.57 -15.41
C LEU A 19 -2.69 -7.07 -16.07
N VAL A 20 -1.70 -7.94 -16.23
CA VAL A 20 -0.43 -7.63 -16.90
C VAL A 20 -0.65 -7.30 -18.39
N SER A 21 -1.58 -7.98 -19.06
CA SER A 21 -1.87 -7.71 -20.47
C SER A 21 -2.58 -6.37 -20.69
N GLU A 22 -3.44 -5.95 -19.80
CA GLU A 22 -4.31 -4.77 -19.96
C GLU A 22 -3.80 -3.51 -19.24
N CYS A 23 -2.92 -3.65 -18.25
CA CYS A 23 -2.36 -2.52 -17.50
C CYS A 23 -0.86 -2.41 -17.76
N GLU A 24 -0.47 -1.47 -18.62
CA GLU A 24 0.92 -1.25 -19.00
C GLU A 24 1.80 -0.93 -17.79
N LEU A 25 1.34 -0.11 -16.85
CA LEU A 25 2.09 0.23 -15.65
C LEU A 25 2.46 -1.04 -14.85
N ILE A 26 1.49 -1.92 -14.62
CA ILE A 26 1.73 -3.15 -13.85
C ILE A 26 2.63 -4.09 -14.62
N ARG A 27 2.48 -4.18 -15.95
CA ARG A 27 3.36 -5.01 -16.79
C ARG A 27 4.82 -4.54 -16.71
N GLU A 28 5.06 -3.26 -16.93
CA GLU A 28 6.42 -2.70 -16.91
C GLU A 28 7.03 -2.78 -15.50
N LEU A 29 6.25 -2.47 -14.48
CA LEU A 29 6.69 -2.54 -13.09
C LEU A 29 7.01 -3.98 -12.67
N SER A 30 6.13 -4.94 -12.98
CA SER A 30 6.36 -6.37 -12.66
C SER A 30 7.59 -6.91 -13.39
N ASN A 31 7.74 -6.60 -14.67
CA ASN A 31 8.88 -7.04 -15.46
C ASN A 31 10.20 -6.48 -14.89
N TRP A 32 10.23 -5.19 -14.61
CA TRP A 32 11.41 -4.56 -14.02
C TRP A 32 11.77 -5.18 -12.67
N LEU A 33 10.82 -5.24 -11.74
CA LEU A 33 11.04 -5.78 -10.39
C LEU A 33 11.50 -7.25 -10.43
N HIS A 34 10.94 -8.03 -11.34
CA HIS A 34 11.25 -9.47 -11.44
C HIS A 34 12.66 -9.73 -12.00
N THR A 35 13.20 -8.81 -12.79
CA THR A 35 14.57 -8.91 -13.34
C THR A 35 15.65 -8.51 -12.35
N LEU A 36 15.29 -7.82 -11.27
CA LEU A 36 16.27 -7.39 -10.26
C LEU A 36 16.72 -8.59 -9.41
N ASN A 37 18.03 -8.67 -9.20
CA ASN A 37 18.63 -9.63 -8.27
C ASN A 37 19.06 -8.96 -6.94
N ARG A 38 18.42 -7.83 -6.63
CA ARG A 38 18.63 -7.01 -5.44
C ARG A 38 17.34 -6.32 -5.05
N ARG A 39 17.29 -5.73 -3.85
CA ARG A 39 16.21 -4.84 -3.47
C ARG A 39 16.26 -3.55 -4.33
N PRO A 40 15.12 -3.12 -4.91
CA PRO A 40 15.05 -1.81 -5.52
C PRO A 40 15.16 -0.71 -4.46
N GLY A 41 15.75 0.42 -4.82
CA GLY A 41 15.79 1.61 -3.95
C GLY A 41 14.44 2.34 -3.96
N LEU A 42 14.13 3.04 -2.87
CA LEU A 42 12.86 3.76 -2.73
C LEU A 42 12.65 4.81 -3.82
N SER A 43 13.73 5.56 -4.17
CA SER A 43 13.68 6.54 -5.27
C SER A 43 13.49 5.90 -6.65
N GLU A 44 14.01 4.70 -6.86
CA GLU A 44 13.78 3.94 -8.10
C GLU A 44 12.32 3.54 -8.24
N ILE A 45 11.71 3.09 -7.14
CA ILE A 45 10.29 2.70 -7.11
C ILE A 45 9.40 3.91 -7.34
N ASP A 46 9.66 5.02 -6.66
CA ASP A 46 8.93 6.28 -6.82
C ASP A 46 8.96 6.74 -8.29
N ALA A 47 10.13 6.75 -8.91
CA ALA A 47 10.29 7.07 -10.33
C ALA A 47 9.49 6.12 -11.23
N SER A 48 9.53 4.82 -10.96
CA SER A 48 8.82 3.82 -11.77
C SER A 48 7.30 3.93 -11.65
N LEU A 49 6.78 4.23 -10.45
CA LEU A 49 5.35 4.44 -10.23
C LEU A 49 4.81 5.69 -10.93
N SER A 50 5.66 6.68 -11.20
CA SER A 50 5.28 7.94 -11.84
C SER A 50 5.33 7.92 -13.37
N THR A 51 5.84 6.85 -13.99
CA THR A 51 6.10 6.81 -15.44
C THR A 51 4.84 6.65 -16.29
N LEU A 52 3.86 5.91 -15.83
CA LEU A 52 2.66 5.55 -16.58
C LEU A 52 1.41 5.73 -15.72
N ARG A 53 0.29 6.00 -16.37
CA ARG A 53 -1.00 6.03 -15.68
C ARG A 53 -1.54 4.60 -15.54
N PRO A 54 -2.11 4.25 -14.37
CA PRO A 54 -2.72 2.94 -14.20
C PRO A 54 -4.02 2.83 -15.01
N ASN A 55 -4.27 1.65 -15.57
CA ASN A 55 -5.57 1.32 -16.13
C ASN A 55 -6.49 0.88 -14.98
N THR A 56 -7.27 1.82 -14.46
CA THR A 56 -8.14 1.61 -13.29
C THR A 56 -9.16 0.51 -13.53
N GLU A 57 -9.78 0.46 -14.72
CA GLU A 57 -10.77 -0.57 -15.06
C GLU A 57 -10.17 -1.98 -15.04
N ALA A 58 -8.98 -2.15 -15.61
CA ALA A 58 -8.29 -3.43 -15.60
C ALA A 58 -7.95 -3.89 -14.17
N ILE A 59 -7.51 -2.96 -13.32
CA ILE A 59 -7.22 -3.24 -11.91
C ILE A 59 -8.51 -3.65 -11.19
N GLU A 60 -9.59 -2.89 -11.32
CA GLU A 60 -10.87 -3.17 -10.67
C GLU A 60 -11.47 -4.52 -11.05
N ARG A 61 -11.25 -4.99 -12.29
CA ARG A 61 -11.73 -6.31 -12.70
C ARG A 61 -10.99 -7.47 -12.04
N CYS A 62 -9.75 -7.27 -11.68
CA CYS A 62 -8.85 -8.33 -11.18
C CYS A 62 -8.70 -8.36 -9.68
N ILE A 63 -9.16 -7.33 -8.96
CA ILE A 63 -8.99 -7.19 -7.52
C ILE A 63 -10.32 -7.12 -6.80
N GLY A 64 -10.29 -7.39 -5.50
CA GLY A 64 -11.49 -7.41 -4.67
C GLY A 64 -11.36 -6.59 -3.39
N TYR A 65 -12.52 -6.38 -2.78
CA TYR A 65 -12.71 -5.70 -1.49
C TYR A 65 -13.19 -6.72 -0.45
N SER A 66 -12.89 -6.46 0.81
CA SER A 66 -13.45 -7.20 1.94
C SER A 66 -14.31 -6.29 2.81
N GLN A 67 -15.37 -6.85 3.40
CA GLN A 67 -16.21 -6.12 4.37
C GLN A 67 -15.57 -6.09 5.76
N ASP A 68 -14.66 -7.03 6.06
CA ASP A 68 -14.06 -7.17 7.38
C ASP A 68 -12.86 -6.26 7.62
N GLY A 69 -12.33 -5.65 6.58
CA GLY A 69 -11.19 -4.75 6.61
C GLY A 69 -10.68 -4.50 5.21
N TYR A 70 -9.57 -3.80 5.07
CA TYR A 70 -8.96 -3.60 3.76
C TYR A 70 -8.44 -4.92 3.18
N GLN A 71 -8.41 -5.03 1.86
CA GLN A 71 -7.96 -6.23 1.17
C GLN A 71 -6.66 -5.99 0.42
N ARG A 72 -5.66 -6.81 0.72
CA ARG A 72 -4.39 -6.88 0.01
C ARG A 72 -4.49 -7.90 -1.12
N ASN A 73 -4.41 -7.45 -2.35
CA ASN A 73 -4.43 -8.30 -3.54
C ASN A 73 -2.99 -8.40 -4.06
N VAL A 74 -2.32 -9.51 -3.75
CA VAL A 74 -0.92 -9.72 -4.12
C VAL A 74 -0.83 -10.06 -5.60
N ILE A 75 -0.16 -9.20 -6.37
CA ILE A 75 0.01 -9.35 -7.83
C ILE A 75 1.23 -10.21 -8.13
N SER A 76 2.37 -9.85 -7.57
CA SER A 76 3.60 -10.64 -7.69
C SER A 76 4.55 -10.34 -6.54
N LYS A 77 5.42 -11.30 -6.25
CA LYS A 77 6.48 -11.12 -5.26
C LYS A 77 7.61 -12.11 -5.47
N ASN A 78 8.79 -11.75 -5.00
CA ASN A 78 9.91 -12.63 -4.77
C ASN A 78 10.64 -12.21 -3.48
N GLU A 79 11.86 -12.65 -3.28
CA GLU A 79 12.64 -12.30 -2.08
C GLU A 79 12.98 -10.81 -1.95
N ASN A 80 12.95 -10.06 -3.05
CA ASN A 80 13.36 -8.65 -3.11
C ASN A 80 12.20 -7.65 -3.06
N TYR A 81 11.00 -8.05 -3.43
CA TYR A 81 9.84 -7.15 -3.50
C TYR A 81 8.51 -7.87 -3.32
N GLU A 82 7.49 -7.07 -3.01
CA GLU A 82 6.09 -7.47 -3.07
C GLU A 82 5.30 -6.35 -3.75
N LEU A 83 4.57 -6.68 -4.83
CA LEU A 83 3.68 -5.78 -5.54
C LEU A 83 2.24 -6.12 -5.20
N VAL A 84 1.52 -5.18 -4.60
CA VAL A 84 0.19 -5.40 -4.02
C VAL A 84 -0.75 -4.27 -4.41
N ALA A 85 -1.94 -4.61 -4.92
CA ALA A 85 -3.04 -3.66 -5.01
C ALA A 85 -3.90 -3.78 -3.75
N ILE A 86 -4.09 -2.68 -3.03
CA ILE A 86 -4.87 -2.67 -1.80
C ILE A 86 -6.16 -1.90 -2.02
N CYS A 87 -7.27 -2.52 -1.62
CA CYS A 87 -8.61 -1.99 -1.75
C CYS A 87 -9.20 -1.67 -0.38
N TRP A 88 -9.78 -0.48 -0.27
CA TRP A 88 -10.30 0.07 0.96
C TRP A 88 -11.73 0.57 0.74
N SER A 89 -12.69 -0.04 1.40
CA SER A 89 -14.03 0.55 1.52
C SER A 89 -13.99 1.73 2.51
N PRO A 90 -14.97 2.64 2.45
CA PRO A 90 -15.03 3.76 3.40
C PRO A 90 -14.88 3.32 4.86
N GLY A 91 -14.04 4.03 5.61
CA GLY A 91 -13.77 3.78 7.03
C GLY A 91 -12.75 2.69 7.34
N GLN A 92 -12.22 2.01 6.34
CA GLN A 92 -11.18 1.01 6.56
C GLN A 92 -9.82 1.67 6.76
N GLU A 93 -9.01 1.09 7.64
CA GLU A 93 -7.70 1.63 8.01
C GLU A 93 -6.74 0.53 8.44
N THR A 94 -5.44 0.81 8.35
CA THR A 94 -4.41 -0.01 8.99
C THR A 94 -4.36 0.27 10.49
N PRO A 95 -3.77 -0.63 11.29
CA PRO A 95 -3.23 -0.23 12.60
C PRO A 95 -2.17 0.85 12.43
N ILE A 96 -1.82 1.53 13.51
CA ILE A 96 -0.62 2.38 13.55
C ILE A 96 0.59 1.45 13.55
N HIS A 97 1.46 1.57 12.55
CA HIS A 97 2.55 0.61 12.36
C HIS A 97 3.79 1.25 11.75
N ASP A 98 4.92 0.59 11.92
CA ASP A 98 6.14 0.84 11.17
C ASP A 98 6.30 -0.21 10.05
N HIS A 99 7.41 -0.13 9.31
CA HIS A 99 7.78 -1.11 8.29
C HIS A 99 9.21 -1.62 8.51
N VAL A 100 9.63 -1.80 9.74
CA VAL A 100 11.01 -2.24 10.04
C VAL A 100 11.37 -3.45 9.18
N GLY A 101 12.42 -3.30 8.38
CA GLY A 101 12.88 -4.28 7.40
C GLY A 101 12.26 -4.16 6.01
N SER A 102 11.37 -3.18 5.75
CA SER A 102 10.75 -3.00 4.43
C SER A 102 10.44 -1.52 4.14
N ASP A 103 11.05 -0.96 3.11
CA ASP A 103 10.59 0.32 2.55
C ASP A 103 9.29 0.11 1.77
N CYS A 104 8.49 1.16 1.67
CA CYS A 104 7.22 1.11 0.94
C CYS A 104 7.01 2.38 0.12
N ALA A 105 6.63 2.21 -1.14
CA ALA A 105 6.06 3.29 -1.93
C ALA A 105 4.73 2.86 -2.51
N PHE A 106 3.75 3.77 -2.58
CA PHE A 106 2.46 3.47 -3.17
C PHE A 106 1.91 4.62 -4.00
N LEU A 107 1.22 4.23 -5.08
CA LEU A 107 0.52 5.11 -6.00
C LEU A 107 -0.98 5.03 -5.72
N ILE A 108 -1.65 6.18 -5.66
CA ILE A 108 -3.12 6.22 -5.59
C ILE A 108 -3.67 6.00 -6.99
N VAL A 109 -4.42 4.92 -7.16
CA VAL A 109 -5.08 4.55 -8.42
C VAL A 109 -6.44 5.24 -8.54
N SER A 110 -7.26 5.15 -7.50
CA SER A 110 -8.56 5.82 -7.42
C SER A 110 -8.93 6.10 -5.97
N GLY A 111 -9.77 7.10 -5.74
CA GLY A 111 -10.20 7.53 -4.42
C GLY A 111 -9.22 8.48 -3.74
N THR A 112 -9.44 8.73 -2.47
CA THR A 112 -8.61 9.61 -1.64
C THR A 112 -8.03 8.84 -0.48
N CYS A 113 -6.71 8.87 -0.37
CA CYS A 113 -5.96 8.18 0.69
C CYS A 113 -5.56 9.19 1.77
N THR A 114 -5.76 8.85 3.02
CA THR A 114 -5.23 9.63 4.15
C THR A 114 -4.09 8.87 4.79
N GLU A 115 -2.94 9.54 4.92
CA GLU A 115 -1.82 9.07 5.72
C GLU A 115 -1.71 9.93 6.97
N THR A 116 -1.72 9.30 8.13
CA THR A 116 -1.42 9.95 9.41
C THR A 116 -0.06 9.46 9.89
N VAL A 117 0.85 10.40 10.12
CA VAL A 117 2.21 10.14 10.60
C VAL A 117 2.25 10.32 12.11
N PHE A 118 2.94 9.45 12.80
CA PHE A 118 3.03 9.41 14.26
C PHE A 118 4.48 9.47 14.74
N GLU A 119 4.62 9.93 15.97
CA GLU A 119 5.84 9.74 16.77
C GLU A 119 5.48 9.02 18.06
N THR A 120 6.45 8.42 18.73
CA THR A 120 6.24 7.80 20.04
C THR A 120 6.57 8.78 21.15
N ASN A 121 5.76 8.76 22.22
CA ASN A 121 6.06 9.45 23.47
C ASN A 121 7.00 8.63 24.35
N ASP A 122 7.33 9.13 25.54
CA ASP A 122 8.24 8.46 26.48
C ASP A 122 7.73 7.09 26.96
N GLU A 123 6.42 6.85 26.87
CA GLU A 123 5.78 5.57 27.19
C GLU A 123 5.72 4.61 25.99
N GLY A 124 6.22 5.02 24.82
CA GLY A 124 6.17 4.25 23.58
C GLY A 124 4.79 4.25 22.90
N LEU A 125 3.89 5.14 23.30
CA LEU A 125 2.57 5.31 22.69
C LEU A 125 2.64 6.26 21.50
N ALA A 126 1.81 6.03 20.49
CA ALA A 126 1.81 6.81 19.25
C ALA A 126 0.99 8.08 19.38
N THR A 127 1.60 9.21 19.03
CA THR A 127 0.98 10.53 18.98
C THR A 127 1.01 11.04 17.54
N PRO A 128 -0.13 11.47 16.96
CA PRO A 128 -0.14 11.98 15.59
C PRO A 128 0.59 13.33 15.51
N ILE A 129 1.43 13.48 14.48
CA ILE A 129 2.18 14.72 14.24
C ILE A 129 1.72 15.44 12.99
N LEU A 130 1.22 14.73 11.98
CA LEU A 130 0.64 15.32 10.79
C LEU A 130 -0.26 14.35 10.05
N SER A 131 -1.12 14.88 9.18
CA SER A 131 -1.96 14.10 8.29
C SER A 131 -1.89 14.68 6.89
N ARG A 132 -1.87 13.80 5.88
CA ARG A 132 -1.80 14.17 4.46
C ARG A 132 -2.87 13.43 3.69
N GLU A 133 -3.42 14.11 2.67
CA GLU A 133 -4.28 13.47 1.69
C GLU A 133 -3.54 13.29 0.37
N TYR A 134 -3.74 12.13 -0.24
CA TYR A 134 -3.23 11.81 -1.57
C TYR A 134 -4.41 11.54 -2.50
N LYS A 135 -4.39 12.16 -3.67
CA LYS A 135 -5.38 12.01 -4.74
C LYS A 135 -4.87 11.06 -5.82
N PRO A 136 -5.72 10.59 -6.76
CA PRO A 136 -5.29 9.76 -7.87
C PRO A 136 -4.06 10.33 -8.60
N GLY A 137 -3.05 9.49 -8.80
CA GLY A 137 -1.75 9.88 -9.33
C GLY A 137 -0.74 10.33 -8.28
N GLY A 138 -1.15 10.59 -7.04
CA GLY A 138 -0.25 10.90 -5.94
C GLY A 138 0.56 9.67 -5.50
N ILE A 139 1.80 9.91 -5.12
CA ILE A 139 2.71 8.85 -4.63
C ILE A 139 3.16 9.19 -3.22
N CYS A 140 3.09 8.21 -2.35
CA CYS A 140 3.65 8.26 -1.00
C CYS A 140 4.83 7.29 -0.93
N ALA A 141 5.95 7.76 -0.41
CA ALA A 141 7.12 6.93 -0.13
C ALA A 141 7.42 6.99 1.37
N ALA A 142 7.50 5.83 2.00
CA ALA A 142 7.71 5.68 3.43
C ALA A 142 8.93 4.80 3.70
N GLU A 143 9.88 5.32 4.45
CA GLU A 143 11.04 4.55 4.92
C GLU A 143 10.62 3.55 6.00
N GLU A 144 11.43 2.52 6.20
CA GLU A 144 11.12 1.43 7.15
C GLU A 144 10.92 1.89 8.60
N ALA A 145 11.54 2.98 9.01
CA ALA A 145 11.44 3.54 10.36
C ALA A 145 10.22 4.44 10.59
N ASP A 146 9.51 4.81 9.53
CA ASP A 146 8.37 5.71 9.62
C ASP A 146 7.19 4.99 10.29
N ILE A 147 6.53 5.69 11.23
CA ILE A 147 5.34 5.21 11.91
C ILE A 147 4.14 5.92 11.33
N HIS A 148 3.20 5.16 10.76
CA HIS A 148 2.02 5.74 10.16
C HIS A 148 0.79 4.85 10.22
N ARG A 149 -0.33 5.43 9.81
CA ARG A 149 -1.59 4.75 9.52
C ARG A 149 -2.10 5.22 8.17
N ILE A 150 -2.54 4.29 7.35
CA ILE A 150 -3.23 4.53 6.11
C ILE A 150 -4.71 4.31 6.33
N SER A 151 -5.55 5.20 5.83
CA SER A 151 -7.00 5.11 6.00
C SER A 151 -7.76 5.67 4.81
N ASN A 152 -8.97 5.15 4.62
CA ASN A 152 -9.95 5.70 3.72
C ASN A 152 -10.99 6.48 4.55
N GLU A 153 -10.79 7.79 4.68
CA GLU A 153 -11.68 8.69 5.42
C GLU A 153 -12.79 9.27 4.53
N SER A 154 -12.84 8.90 3.25
CA SER A 154 -13.83 9.36 2.29
C SER A 154 -15.07 8.47 2.24
N ASN A 155 -16.08 8.88 1.47
CA ASN A 155 -17.29 8.09 1.22
C ASN A 155 -17.18 7.21 -0.03
N GLU A 156 -16.04 7.20 -0.69
CA GLU A 156 -15.77 6.42 -1.91
C GLU A 156 -14.75 5.32 -1.64
N ASN A 157 -14.71 4.34 -2.52
CA ASN A 157 -13.68 3.31 -2.47
C ASN A 157 -12.31 3.88 -2.82
N LEU A 158 -11.28 3.33 -2.23
CA LEU A 158 -9.89 3.68 -2.46
C LEU A 158 -9.13 2.46 -2.97
N ILE A 159 -8.32 2.66 -4.01
CA ILE A 159 -7.37 1.67 -4.50
C ILE A 159 -6.00 2.31 -4.54
N ASN A 160 -5.02 1.68 -3.92
CA ASN A 160 -3.62 2.04 -4.08
C ASN A 160 -2.75 0.83 -4.45
N LEU A 161 -1.70 1.11 -5.22
CA LEU A 161 -0.74 0.13 -5.69
C LEU A 161 0.54 0.29 -4.89
N HIS A 162 0.90 -0.72 -4.11
CA HIS A 162 2.05 -0.71 -3.21
C HIS A 162 3.20 -1.56 -3.73
N VAL A 163 4.41 -1.07 -3.54
CA VAL A 163 5.64 -1.87 -3.67
C VAL A 163 6.36 -1.86 -2.32
N TYR A 164 6.50 -3.03 -1.74
CA TYR A 164 7.32 -3.26 -0.54
C TYR A 164 8.67 -3.86 -0.93
N THR A 165 9.76 -3.39 -0.33
CA THR A 165 11.11 -3.89 -0.61
C THR A 165 11.91 -4.08 0.68
N PRO A 166 12.18 -5.34 1.08
CA PRO A 166 11.62 -6.61 0.62
C PRO A 166 10.13 -6.76 0.98
N PRO A 167 9.50 -7.91 0.72
CA PRO A 167 8.11 -8.13 1.13
C PRO A 167 7.86 -7.76 2.58
N LEU A 168 6.70 -7.16 2.86
CA LEU A 168 6.33 -6.70 4.19
C LEU A 168 6.33 -7.87 5.19
N ARG A 169 7.07 -7.69 6.29
CA ARG A 169 7.20 -8.66 7.39
C ARG A 169 7.64 -7.93 8.65
N ASP A 170 7.42 -8.57 9.79
CA ASP A 170 7.98 -8.15 11.10
C ASP A 170 7.72 -6.68 11.47
N PHE A 171 6.64 -6.08 10.95
CA PHE A 171 6.23 -4.72 11.30
C PHE A 171 5.71 -4.68 12.74
N LYS A 172 5.96 -3.57 13.43
CA LYS A 172 5.47 -3.32 14.78
C LYS A 172 4.18 -2.52 14.73
N ILE A 173 3.22 -2.89 15.58
CA ILE A 173 1.98 -2.15 15.81
C ILE A 173 2.13 -1.33 17.09
N TYR A 174 1.64 -0.10 17.06
CA TYR A 174 1.68 0.86 18.15
C TYR A 174 0.27 1.16 18.67
N SER A 175 0.16 1.30 19.98
CA SER A 175 -1.07 1.78 20.61
C SER A 175 -1.08 3.31 20.60
N PRO A 176 -2.25 3.95 20.34
CA PRO A 176 -2.35 5.39 20.41
C PRO A 176 -2.22 5.89 21.85
N ALA A 177 -1.60 7.07 22.04
CA ALA A 177 -1.69 7.80 23.28
C ALA A 177 -3.15 8.19 23.52
N GLU A 178 -3.64 8.07 24.77
CA GLU A 178 -4.98 8.53 25.10
C GLU A 178 -5.05 10.05 24.92
N SER A 179 -6.11 10.50 24.26
CA SER A 179 -6.42 11.93 24.25
C SER A 179 -6.95 12.29 25.63
N ASP A 180 -6.32 13.28 26.29
CA ASP A 180 -6.82 13.91 27.50
C ASP A 180 -8.17 14.58 27.26
#